data_068792988f2519224356ac2b456435ab
#
_entry.id   068792988f2519224356ac2b456435ab
#
_cell.length_a   1.000
_cell.length_b   1.000
_cell.length_c   1.000
_cell.angle_alpha   90.00
_cell.angle_beta   90.00
_cell.angle_gamma   90.00
#
_symmetry.space_group_name_H-M   'P 1'
#
loop_
_entity.id
_entity.type
_entity.pdbx_description
1 polymer ?
#
loop_
_entity_poly.entity_id
_entity_poly.type
_entity_poly.pdbx_seq_one_letter_code
_entity_poly.pdbx_strand_id
1 'polypeptide(L)'
;MSLLIESFPQLPVGIKNGVGGLLGKCLYLGLGSAGKQLFYYDMEQPNLGWQRAADFIGVERNDACYLVSDDNLYVFSGAGRQLGSNDTVVLDDAYCFDSKRNSWNKLNTTVPVGLLGASASAMPSGELIFFGGYCKETFDTFVARLSSVDPKSEPEKHQSVLNEFMSRPVFGYGWNGDIWAYDVVSKQWSILAQNPFAANCGAGVVQQGEIVTLIEGEIKPGLRSLQTKQFDLSSLTNITSKLCASIYDVDSHHEGLAGHYAGVVSNQILAVGGAYFIGSQKNFNNHQWYTHKGLTKHYSNSIWRFDGIRWHQERALPQGVAYGVAISVDNKMYILGGENKFGTAQTRCYALSWQ
;
A
#
# COMPACT_ATOMS: atom_id res chain seq x y z
N MET A 1 17.87 -6.82 -22.87
CA MET A 1 18.09 -6.35 -21.49
C MET A 1 17.62 -7.44 -20.55
N SER A 2 18.40 -7.79 -19.54
CA SER A 2 18.01 -8.74 -18.49
C SER A 2 17.86 -7.99 -17.17
N LEU A 3 16.85 -8.38 -16.38
CA LEU A 3 16.65 -7.78 -15.05
C LEU A 3 17.68 -8.35 -14.07
N LEU A 4 18.46 -7.45 -13.47
CA LEU A 4 19.40 -7.76 -12.41
C LEU A 4 18.72 -7.60 -11.04
N ILE A 5 18.92 -8.56 -10.15
CA ILE A 5 18.43 -8.56 -8.78
C ILE A 5 19.65 -8.65 -7.87
N GLU A 6 19.95 -7.57 -7.17
CA GLU A 6 21.08 -7.48 -6.23
C GLU A 6 20.59 -7.41 -4.80
N SER A 7 21.34 -8.01 -3.87
CA SER A 7 21.09 -7.79 -2.45
C SER A 7 21.44 -6.35 -2.09
N PHE A 8 20.59 -5.73 -1.26
CA PHE A 8 20.81 -4.39 -0.70
C PHE A 8 20.97 -4.51 0.83
N PRO A 9 21.67 -3.59 1.49
CA PRO A 9 21.88 -3.63 2.94
C PRO A 9 20.61 -3.89 3.73
N GLN A 10 20.68 -4.87 4.65
CA GLN A 10 19.55 -5.30 5.46
C GLN A 10 19.12 -4.20 6.43
N LEU A 11 17.81 -4.12 6.67
CA LEU A 11 17.23 -3.25 7.69
C LEU A 11 17.67 -3.66 9.10
N PRO A 12 17.80 -2.72 10.03
CA PRO A 12 18.13 -3.02 11.44
C PRO A 12 17.06 -3.87 12.13
N VAL A 13 15.79 -3.72 11.73
CA VAL A 13 14.65 -4.51 12.20
C VAL A 13 13.77 -4.90 11.02
N GLY A 14 12.99 -5.97 11.17
CA GLY A 14 12.02 -6.35 10.14
C GLY A 14 10.87 -5.34 10.06
N ILE A 15 10.59 -4.84 8.85
CA ILE A 15 9.53 -3.83 8.62
C ILE A 15 8.54 -4.35 7.59
N LYS A 16 7.25 -4.41 7.98
CA LYS A 16 6.10 -4.65 7.11
C LYS A 16 5.00 -3.63 7.42
N ASN A 17 4.11 -3.38 6.48
CA ASN A 17 3.00 -2.43 6.58
C ASN A 17 3.46 -1.02 7.01
N GLY A 18 4.68 -0.67 6.63
CA GLY A 18 5.33 0.59 6.97
C GLY A 18 5.16 1.64 5.89
N VAL A 19 5.89 2.73 6.08
CA VAL A 19 5.92 3.89 5.18
C VAL A 19 7.36 4.19 4.79
N GLY A 20 7.58 4.81 3.63
CA GLY A 20 8.92 5.20 3.23
C GLY A 20 8.95 5.95 1.91
N GLY A 21 10.15 6.34 1.51
CA GLY A 21 10.36 7.08 0.25
C GLY A 21 11.77 7.61 0.13
N LEU A 22 12.06 8.28 -0.98
CA LEU A 22 13.29 9.00 -1.20
C LEU A 22 13.11 10.46 -0.76
N LEU A 23 13.92 10.91 0.21
CA LEU A 23 13.98 12.31 0.62
C LEU A 23 15.43 12.80 0.45
N GLY A 24 15.62 13.75 -0.44
CA GLY A 24 16.96 14.14 -0.87
C GLY A 24 17.72 12.98 -1.50
N LYS A 25 18.79 12.56 -0.85
CA LYS A 25 19.65 11.41 -1.28
C LYS A 25 19.48 10.19 -0.38
N CYS A 26 18.51 10.20 0.52
CA CYS A 26 18.32 9.14 1.50
C CYS A 26 17.04 8.34 1.25
N LEU A 27 17.15 7.02 1.30
CA LEU A 27 16.02 6.12 1.37
C LEU A 27 15.52 6.09 2.81
N TYR A 28 14.24 6.36 3.02
CA TYR A 28 13.61 6.29 4.35
C TYR A 28 12.63 5.11 4.41
N LEU A 29 12.61 4.43 5.56
CA LEU A 29 11.65 3.34 5.84
C LEU A 29 11.39 3.23 7.33
N GLY A 30 10.13 3.08 7.73
CA GLY A 30 9.77 2.93 9.13
C GLY A 30 8.29 2.69 9.37
N LEU A 31 7.86 2.87 10.61
CA LEU A 31 6.50 2.60 11.08
C LEU A 31 6.08 1.14 10.83
N GLY A 32 4.78 0.88 10.71
CA GLY A 32 4.30 -0.49 10.58
C GLY A 32 4.75 -1.36 11.75
N SER A 33 5.31 -2.54 11.46
CA SER A 33 5.84 -3.45 12.49
C SER A 33 7.07 -2.91 13.24
N ALA A 34 7.70 -1.82 12.79
CA ALA A 34 8.76 -1.12 13.51
C ALA A 34 8.21 -0.11 14.55
N GLY A 35 6.90 -0.04 14.74
CA GLY A 35 6.26 0.86 15.69
C GLY A 35 6.45 2.33 15.31
N LYS A 36 7.17 3.07 16.14
CA LYS A 36 7.48 4.50 15.90
C LYS A 36 8.81 4.74 15.21
N GLN A 37 9.59 3.70 14.96
CA GLN A 37 10.95 3.84 14.42
C GLN A 37 10.90 4.23 12.95
N LEU A 38 11.77 5.17 12.57
CA LEU A 38 12.07 5.57 11.21
C LEU A 38 13.57 5.42 10.99
N PHE A 39 13.96 4.80 9.90
CA PHE A 39 15.34 4.61 9.50
C PHE A 39 15.59 5.29 8.17
N TYR A 40 16.85 5.69 7.92
CA TYR A 40 17.27 6.17 6.63
C TYR A 40 18.61 5.53 6.21
N TYR A 41 18.81 5.45 4.91
CA TYR A 41 20.03 4.99 4.28
C TYR A 41 20.51 6.08 3.32
N ASP A 42 21.67 6.68 3.64
CA ASP A 42 22.29 7.71 2.80
C ASP A 42 22.99 7.06 1.61
N MET A 43 22.51 7.32 0.40
CA MET A 43 23.05 6.79 -0.85
C MET A 43 24.44 7.35 -1.18
N GLU A 44 24.81 8.50 -0.64
CA GLU A 44 26.13 9.11 -0.82
C GLU A 44 27.14 8.64 0.25
N GLN A 45 26.65 8.05 1.36
CA GLN A 45 27.46 7.52 2.46
C GLN A 45 27.12 6.06 2.79
N PRO A 46 27.21 5.12 1.81
CA PRO A 46 26.73 3.75 1.97
C PRO A 46 27.44 2.97 3.09
N ASN A 47 28.66 3.35 3.44
CA ASN A 47 29.43 2.71 4.50
C ASN A 47 28.83 2.89 5.91
N LEU A 48 27.97 3.89 6.12
CA LEU A 48 27.28 4.11 7.39
C LEU A 48 26.12 3.13 7.59
N GLY A 49 25.65 2.47 6.53
CA GLY A 49 24.47 1.61 6.57
C GLY A 49 23.22 2.37 7.00
N TRP A 50 22.19 1.64 7.45
CA TRP A 50 20.95 2.22 7.94
C TRP A 50 21.17 2.97 9.25
N GLN A 51 20.72 4.20 9.29
CA GLN A 51 20.79 5.08 10.46
C GLN A 51 19.37 5.34 10.98
N ARG A 52 19.25 5.76 12.25
CA ARG A 52 17.96 6.11 12.86
C ARG A 52 17.65 7.58 12.65
N ALA A 53 16.44 7.86 12.18
CA ALA A 53 15.85 9.20 12.15
C ALA A 53 15.00 9.43 13.40
N ALA A 54 14.39 10.62 13.53
CA ALA A 54 13.50 10.93 14.63
C ALA A 54 12.30 9.99 14.66
N ASP A 55 11.93 9.54 15.86
CA ASP A 55 10.79 8.67 16.07
C ASP A 55 9.47 9.37 15.75
N PHE A 56 8.53 8.61 15.22
CA PHE A 56 7.19 9.09 14.93
C PHE A 56 6.46 9.54 16.20
N ILE A 57 5.87 10.71 16.16
CA ILE A 57 5.22 11.35 17.33
C ILE A 57 3.75 10.92 17.50
N GLY A 58 3.14 10.34 16.47
CA GLY A 58 1.75 9.90 16.50
C GLY A 58 1.59 8.51 17.13
N VAL A 59 0.38 7.98 17.00
CA VAL A 59 0.03 6.61 17.36
C VAL A 59 0.68 5.64 16.38
N GLU A 60 1.23 4.53 16.90
CA GLU A 60 1.74 3.43 16.07
C GLU A 60 0.65 2.95 15.12
N ARG A 61 1.01 2.73 13.85
CA ARG A 61 0.05 2.42 12.79
C ARG A 61 0.61 1.49 11.75
N ASN A 62 -0.28 0.71 11.15
CA ASN A 62 -0.01 -0.15 10.01
C ASN A 62 -0.80 0.33 8.80
N ASP A 63 -0.30 0.04 7.60
CA ASP A 63 -0.97 0.31 6.33
C ASP A 63 -1.46 1.76 6.20
N ALA A 64 -0.68 2.71 6.73
CA ALA A 64 -0.94 4.12 6.52
C ALA A 64 -0.80 4.47 5.05
N CYS A 65 -1.64 5.39 4.57
CA CYS A 65 -1.45 6.02 3.28
C CYS A 65 -0.29 7.01 3.38
N TYR A 66 0.69 6.92 2.48
CA TYR A 66 1.87 7.78 2.51
C TYR A 66 2.34 8.14 1.10
N LEU A 67 3.06 9.24 1.04
CA LEU A 67 3.73 9.74 -0.17
C LEU A 67 4.85 10.70 0.20
N VAL A 68 5.71 10.98 -0.77
CA VAL A 68 6.76 12.01 -0.66
C VAL A 68 6.43 13.17 -1.57
N SER A 69 6.56 14.40 -1.05
CA SER A 69 6.48 15.64 -1.78
C SER A 69 7.46 16.64 -1.18
N ASP A 70 8.23 17.36 -2.00
CA ASP A 70 9.19 18.40 -1.61
C ASP A 70 10.13 17.98 -0.46
N ASP A 71 10.74 16.78 -0.57
CA ASP A 71 11.62 16.19 0.44
C ASP A 71 10.96 15.98 1.82
N ASN A 72 9.63 15.93 1.88
CA ASN A 72 8.86 15.58 3.05
C ASN A 72 8.12 14.27 2.87
N LEU A 73 8.08 13.45 3.92
CA LEU A 73 7.26 12.23 3.96
C LEU A 73 5.94 12.55 4.67
N TYR A 74 4.86 12.49 3.93
CA TYR A 74 3.50 12.65 4.44
C TYR A 74 2.89 11.30 4.78
N VAL A 75 2.22 11.21 5.94
CA VAL A 75 1.58 9.99 6.45
C VAL A 75 0.16 10.32 6.90
N PHE A 76 -0.82 9.65 6.31
CA PHE A 76 -2.23 9.84 6.56
C PHE A 76 -2.88 8.56 7.05
N SER A 77 -3.79 8.63 8.01
CA SER A 77 -4.64 7.50 8.41
C SER A 77 -3.82 6.26 8.83
N GLY A 78 -4.24 5.08 8.39
CA GLY A 78 -3.70 3.80 8.82
C GLY A 78 -4.50 3.16 9.93
N ALA A 79 -4.18 1.92 10.30
CA ALA A 79 -4.81 1.23 11.42
C ALA A 79 -3.94 1.30 12.68
N GLY A 80 -4.49 1.73 13.79
CA GLY A 80 -3.77 1.85 15.06
C GLY A 80 -4.71 1.85 16.27
N ARG A 81 -4.11 1.81 17.46
CA ARG A 81 -4.87 1.85 18.73
C ARG A 81 -4.78 3.23 19.33
N GLN A 82 -5.89 3.90 19.50
CA GLN A 82 -5.94 5.19 20.18
C GLN A 82 -5.63 5.02 21.67
N LEU A 83 -5.12 6.09 22.28
CA LEU A 83 -4.79 6.08 23.71
C LEU A 83 -6.04 5.76 24.54
N GLY A 84 -5.93 4.75 25.41
CA GLY A 84 -7.04 4.31 26.27
C GLY A 84 -8.02 3.33 25.62
N SER A 85 -7.77 2.91 24.36
CA SER A 85 -8.56 1.88 23.67
C SER A 85 -7.72 0.64 23.39
N ASN A 86 -8.36 -0.53 23.47
CA ASN A 86 -7.77 -1.81 23.04
C ASN A 86 -8.11 -2.13 21.58
N ASP A 87 -9.09 -1.45 21.01
CA ASP A 87 -9.53 -1.69 19.64
C ASP A 87 -8.60 -1.01 18.63
N THR A 88 -8.29 -1.74 17.56
CA THR A 88 -7.64 -1.17 16.38
C THR A 88 -8.69 -0.46 15.55
N VAL A 89 -8.46 0.81 15.25
CA VAL A 89 -9.36 1.66 14.46
C VAL A 89 -8.65 2.26 13.26
N VAL A 90 -9.39 2.71 12.26
CA VAL A 90 -8.86 3.56 11.20
C VAL A 90 -8.63 4.96 11.78
N LEU A 91 -7.38 5.41 11.75
CA LEU A 91 -6.97 6.73 12.24
C LEU A 91 -7.35 7.81 11.23
N ASP A 92 -7.66 9.01 11.71
CA ASP A 92 -8.10 10.18 10.92
C ASP A 92 -7.14 11.37 11.04
N ASP A 93 -5.97 11.15 11.59
CA ASP A 93 -4.91 12.15 11.70
C ASP A 93 -3.87 12.02 10.57
N ALA A 94 -3.06 13.07 10.42
CA ALA A 94 -2.02 13.16 9.41
C ALA A 94 -0.76 13.82 9.97
N TYR A 95 0.38 13.43 9.41
CA TYR A 95 1.71 13.88 9.83
C TYR A 95 2.61 14.14 8.64
N CYS A 96 3.61 14.98 8.85
CA CYS A 96 4.67 15.28 7.91
C CYS A 96 6.03 15.13 8.60
N PHE A 97 6.92 14.36 8.02
CA PHE A 97 8.32 14.28 8.41
C PHE A 97 9.15 15.21 7.51
N ASP A 98 9.81 16.17 8.13
CA ASP A 98 10.77 17.08 7.50
C ASP A 98 12.17 16.46 7.61
N SER A 99 12.73 15.99 6.49
CA SER A 99 14.04 15.33 6.47
C SER A 99 15.19 16.28 6.81
N LYS A 100 15.07 17.57 6.47
CA LYS A 100 16.11 18.60 6.72
C LYS A 100 16.22 18.93 8.21
N ARG A 101 15.08 18.91 8.92
CA ARG A 101 15.00 19.14 10.36
C ARG A 101 15.05 17.86 11.18
N ASN A 102 14.97 16.71 10.53
CA ASN A 102 14.83 15.40 11.17
C ASN A 102 13.73 15.41 12.25
N SER A 103 12.54 15.87 11.89
CA SER A 103 11.44 16.06 12.83
C SER A 103 10.07 15.79 12.21
N TRP A 104 9.15 15.28 13.04
CA TRP A 104 7.76 15.06 12.70
C TRP A 104 6.88 16.24 13.15
N ASN A 105 5.93 16.60 12.31
CA ASN A 105 4.90 17.58 12.60
C ASN A 105 3.52 16.96 12.38
N LYS A 106 2.61 17.12 13.34
CA LYS A 106 1.21 16.79 13.13
C LYS A 106 0.58 17.85 12.22
N LEU A 107 -0.09 17.42 11.16
CA LEU A 107 -0.83 18.35 10.30
C LEU A 107 -2.12 18.78 11.01
N ASN A 108 -2.46 20.06 10.89
CA ASN A 108 -3.71 20.59 11.42
C ASN A 108 -4.85 20.31 10.45
N THR A 109 -5.22 19.04 10.36
CA THR A 109 -6.31 18.55 9.51
C THR A 109 -6.89 17.26 10.09
N THR A 110 -8.13 16.97 9.75
CA THR A 110 -8.76 15.65 9.95
C THR A 110 -8.97 15.04 8.59
N VAL A 111 -8.57 13.79 8.42
CA VAL A 111 -8.77 13.05 7.17
C VAL A 111 -10.27 12.77 7.01
N PRO A 112 -10.94 13.27 5.94
CA PRO A 112 -12.41 13.22 5.83
C PRO A 112 -12.96 11.83 5.51
N VAL A 113 -12.10 10.92 5.04
CA VAL A 113 -12.46 9.54 4.68
C VAL A 113 -11.43 8.57 5.23
N GLY A 114 -11.76 7.30 5.33
CA GLY A 114 -10.77 6.28 5.67
C GLY A 114 -9.75 6.13 4.54
N LEU A 115 -8.46 6.25 4.87
CA LEU A 115 -7.34 6.04 3.93
C LEU A 115 -6.43 4.88 4.36
N LEU A 116 -6.91 3.96 5.18
CA LEU A 116 -6.19 2.73 5.51
C LEU A 116 -5.95 1.92 4.24
N GLY A 117 -4.69 1.68 3.90
CA GLY A 117 -4.30 0.96 2.69
C GLY A 117 -4.58 1.68 1.37
N ALA A 118 -4.89 2.97 1.40
CA ALA A 118 -5.07 3.79 0.21
C ALA A 118 -3.76 4.00 -0.55
N SER A 119 -3.87 4.28 -1.84
CA SER A 119 -2.77 4.72 -2.69
C SER A 119 -2.73 6.24 -2.76
N ALA A 120 -1.52 6.83 -2.82
CA ALA A 120 -1.38 8.28 -2.95
C ALA A 120 -0.30 8.66 -3.97
N SER A 121 -0.43 9.90 -4.46
CA SER A 121 0.46 10.51 -5.45
C SER A 121 0.59 12.01 -5.16
N ALA A 122 1.71 12.62 -5.50
CA ALA A 122 1.93 14.07 -5.34
C ALA A 122 1.95 14.74 -6.72
N MET A 123 1.22 15.84 -6.85
CA MET A 123 1.26 16.65 -8.05
C MET A 123 2.37 17.71 -7.97
N PRO A 124 3.01 18.06 -9.10
CA PRO A 124 3.98 19.16 -9.12
C PRO A 124 3.41 20.52 -8.64
N SER A 125 2.10 20.69 -8.74
CA SER A 125 1.36 21.86 -8.24
C SER A 125 1.19 21.91 -6.72
N GLY A 126 1.52 20.81 -6.01
CA GLY A 126 1.54 20.72 -4.54
C GLY A 126 0.34 19.97 -3.95
N GLU A 127 -0.64 19.58 -4.74
CA GLU A 127 -1.75 18.75 -4.26
C GLU A 127 -1.29 17.30 -4.04
N LEU A 128 -1.76 16.73 -2.94
CA LEU A 128 -1.61 15.32 -2.63
C LEU A 128 -2.92 14.59 -2.99
N ILE A 129 -2.83 13.60 -3.86
CA ILE A 129 -3.98 12.91 -4.44
C ILE A 129 -4.12 11.52 -3.84
N PHE A 130 -5.35 11.09 -3.52
CA PHE A 130 -5.65 9.84 -2.83
C PHE A 130 -6.68 9.01 -3.58
N PHE A 131 -6.46 7.69 -3.60
CA PHE A 131 -7.30 6.70 -4.25
C PHE A 131 -7.59 5.54 -3.29
N GLY A 132 -8.86 5.15 -3.17
CA GLY A 132 -9.26 4.00 -2.38
C GLY A 132 -9.09 4.20 -0.87
N GLY A 133 -8.90 3.09 -0.17
CA GLY A 133 -8.79 3.04 1.28
C GLY A 133 -10.05 2.50 1.98
N TYR A 134 -9.84 1.86 3.13
CA TYR A 134 -10.94 1.33 3.95
C TYR A 134 -11.78 2.47 4.54
N CYS A 135 -13.10 2.29 4.54
CA CYS A 135 -14.02 3.16 5.26
C CYS A 135 -13.84 3.04 6.77
N LYS A 136 -13.59 4.16 7.44
CA LYS A 136 -13.42 4.21 8.90
C LYS A 136 -14.64 3.64 9.64
N GLU A 137 -15.84 4.11 9.32
CA GLU A 137 -17.07 3.72 10.00
C GLU A 137 -17.32 2.20 9.91
N THR A 138 -17.19 1.65 8.70
CA THR A 138 -17.43 0.22 8.47
C THR A 138 -16.39 -0.66 9.15
N PHE A 139 -15.13 -0.24 9.13
CA PHE A 139 -14.04 -0.98 9.77
C PHE A 139 -14.16 -0.92 11.30
N ASP A 140 -14.28 0.28 11.87
CA ASP A 140 -14.32 0.49 13.32
C ASP A 140 -15.55 -0.20 13.94
N THR A 141 -16.71 -0.10 13.28
CA THR A 141 -17.93 -0.80 13.72
C THR A 141 -17.75 -2.32 13.72
N PHE A 142 -17.10 -2.86 12.67
CA PHE A 142 -16.80 -4.29 12.60
C PHE A 142 -15.87 -4.72 13.73
N VAL A 143 -14.77 -3.99 13.95
CA VAL A 143 -13.80 -4.31 15.00
C VAL A 143 -14.45 -4.24 16.38
N ALA A 144 -15.19 -3.18 16.70
CA ALA A 144 -15.89 -3.02 17.96
C ALA A 144 -16.90 -4.17 18.22
N ARG A 145 -17.68 -4.54 17.18
CA ARG A 145 -18.62 -5.64 17.25
C ARG A 145 -17.92 -6.99 17.44
N LEU A 146 -16.82 -7.23 16.75
CA LEU A 146 -16.04 -8.46 16.87
C LEU A 146 -15.38 -8.57 18.25
N SER A 147 -14.80 -7.48 18.78
CA SER A 147 -14.17 -7.41 20.09
C SER A 147 -15.16 -7.56 21.25
N SER A 148 -16.45 -7.25 21.03
CA SER A 148 -17.49 -7.42 22.03
C SER A 148 -17.91 -8.87 22.27
N VAL A 149 -17.44 -9.81 21.46
CA VAL A 149 -17.76 -11.24 21.52
C VAL A 149 -16.49 -12.03 21.83
N ASP A 150 -16.46 -12.68 22.99
CA ASP A 150 -15.32 -13.53 23.37
C ASP A 150 -15.29 -14.81 22.52
N PRO A 151 -14.23 -15.02 21.70
CA PRO A 151 -14.12 -16.19 20.83
C PRO A 151 -14.02 -17.53 21.59
N LYS A 152 -13.70 -17.50 22.90
CA LYS A 152 -13.59 -18.71 23.74
C LYS A 152 -14.93 -19.12 24.32
N SER A 153 -15.71 -18.17 24.81
CA SER A 153 -17.02 -18.44 25.43
C SER A 153 -18.19 -18.42 24.43
N GLU A 154 -18.07 -17.64 23.34
CA GLU A 154 -19.10 -17.49 22.31
C GLU A 154 -18.54 -17.72 20.86
N PRO A 155 -17.89 -18.88 20.57
CA PRO A 155 -17.20 -19.10 19.30
C PRO A 155 -18.11 -19.03 18.07
N GLU A 156 -19.34 -19.51 18.17
CA GLU A 156 -20.32 -19.48 17.05
C GLU A 156 -20.75 -18.05 16.73
N LYS A 157 -21.02 -17.24 17.76
CA LYS A 157 -21.41 -15.83 17.60
C LYS A 157 -20.24 -15.01 17.02
N HIS A 158 -19.01 -15.23 17.51
CA HIS A 158 -17.81 -14.60 16.97
C HIS A 158 -17.62 -14.94 15.49
N GLN A 159 -17.76 -16.24 15.14
CA GLN A 159 -17.67 -16.69 13.74
C GLN A 159 -18.80 -16.12 12.88
N SER A 160 -20.01 -15.94 13.43
CA SER A 160 -21.13 -15.33 12.73
C SER A 160 -20.87 -13.87 12.38
N VAL A 161 -20.33 -13.08 13.31
CA VAL A 161 -19.93 -11.68 13.08
C VAL A 161 -18.87 -11.60 11.97
N LEU A 162 -17.87 -12.48 12.02
CA LEU A 162 -16.82 -12.54 11.01
C LEU A 162 -17.40 -12.92 9.63
N ASN A 163 -18.24 -13.96 9.58
CA ASN A 163 -18.84 -14.40 8.32
C ASN A 163 -19.71 -13.31 7.68
N GLU A 164 -20.53 -12.62 8.48
CA GLU A 164 -21.37 -11.50 8.02
C GLU A 164 -20.52 -10.40 7.36
N PHE A 165 -19.46 -9.98 8.04
CA PHE A 165 -18.60 -8.93 7.52
C PHE A 165 -17.87 -9.38 6.25
N MET A 166 -17.24 -10.54 6.27
CA MET A 166 -16.44 -11.04 5.15
C MET A 166 -17.29 -11.43 3.93
N SER A 167 -18.60 -11.63 4.11
CA SER A 167 -19.53 -11.98 3.02
C SER A 167 -20.22 -10.77 2.38
N ARG A 168 -19.91 -9.55 2.77
CA ARG A 168 -20.47 -8.35 2.15
C ARG A 168 -20.09 -8.27 0.65
N PRO A 169 -20.94 -7.75 -0.21
CA PRO A 169 -20.56 -7.42 -1.59
C PRO A 169 -19.47 -6.33 -1.60
N VAL A 170 -18.79 -6.18 -2.72
CA VAL A 170 -17.65 -5.24 -2.87
C VAL A 170 -18.01 -3.83 -2.37
N PHE A 171 -19.13 -3.29 -2.82
CA PHE A 171 -19.59 -1.94 -2.43
C PHE A 171 -20.08 -1.86 -0.97
N GLY A 172 -20.42 -2.99 -0.35
CA GLY A 172 -20.93 -3.05 1.04
C GLY A 172 -19.88 -2.73 2.11
N TYR A 173 -18.62 -2.58 1.73
CA TYR A 173 -17.55 -2.13 2.64
C TYR A 173 -17.44 -0.60 2.71
N GLY A 174 -18.09 0.14 1.81
CA GLY A 174 -18.04 1.58 1.78
C GLY A 174 -16.64 2.16 1.58
N TRP A 175 -15.72 1.40 0.95
CA TRP A 175 -14.37 1.89 0.68
C TRP A 175 -14.43 3.13 -0.18
N ASN A 176 -13.45 4.04 0.02
CA ASN A 176 -13.44 5.34 -0.62
C ASN A 176 -13.47 5.22 -2.14
N GLY A 177 -14.61 5.59 -2.73
CA GLY A 177 -14.88 5.56 -4.17
C GLY A 177 -14.57 6.87 -4.90
N ASP A 178 -14.11 7.90 -4.17
CA ASP A 178 -13.78 9.19 -4.76
C ASP A 178 -12.26 9.36 -4.89
N ILE A 179 -11.85 10.23 -5.80
CA ILE A 179 -10.47 10.72 -5.91
C ILE A 179 -10.41 12.01 -5.10
N TRP A 180 -9.67 11.98 -4.00
CA TRP A 180 -9.51 13.10 -3.10
C TRP A 180 -8.21 13.85 -3.34
N ALA A 181 -8.22 15.15 -3.06
CA ALA A 181 -7.02 15.96 -2.97
C ALA A 181 -6.91 16.61 -1.60
N TYR A 182 -5.68 16.76 -1.14
CA TYR A 182 -5.31 17.61 0.00
C TYR A 182 -4.30 18.64 -0.46
N ASP A 183 -4.65 19.90 -0.34
CA ASP A 183 -3.75 21.02 -0.58
C ASP A 183 -2.96 21.32 0.69
N VAL A 184 -1.64 21.17 0.63
CA VAL A 184 -0.75 21.34 1.78
C VAL A 184 -0.69 22.79 2.27
N VAL A 185 -0.88 23.76 1.37
CA VAL A 185 -0.79 25.20 1.67
C VAL A 185 -2.06 25.67 2.35
N SER A 186 -3.21 25.47 1.71
CA SER A 186 -4.52 25.87 2.25
C SER A 186 -5.04 24.93 3.35
N LYS A 187 -4.47 23.71 3.45
CA LYS A 187 -4.89 22.63 4.36
C LYS A 187 -6.32 22.17 4.13
N GLN A 188 -6.79 22.26 2.90
CA GLN A 188 -8.15 21.91 2.52
C GLN A 188 -8.20 20.57 1.78
N TRP A 189 -9.25 19.82 2.05
CA TRP A 189 -9.63 18.62 1.31
C TRP A 189 -10.66 18.95 0.26
N SER A 190 -10.57 18.30 -0.89
CA SER A 190 -11.57 18.39 -1.95
C SER A 190 -11.74 17.05 -2.67
N ILE A 191 -12.93 16.80 -3.20
CA ILE A 191 -13.19 15.70 -4.11
C ILE A 191 -12.94 16.22 -5.52
N LEU A 192 -12.03 15.57 -6.24
CA LEU A 192 -11.70 15.93 -7.62
C LEU A 192 -12.63 15.24 -8.61
N ALA A 193 -12.90 13.95 -8.40
CA ALA A 193 -13.73 13.13 -9.27
C ALA A 193 -14.21 11.87 -8.54
N GLN A 194 -15.21 11.22 -9.09
CA GLN A 194 -15.57 9.85 -8.73
C GLN A 194 -14.64 8.88 -9.47
N ASN A 195 -14.11 7.89 -8.76
CA ASN A 195 -13.35 6.80 -9.36
C ASN A 195 -14.31 5.84 -10.08
N PRO A 196 -14.20 5.66 -11.40
CA PRO A 196 -15.13 4.80 -12.14
C PRO A 196 -14.91 3.29 -11.91
N PHE A 197 -13.87 2.94 -11.18
CA PHE A 197 -13.53 1.56 -10.84
C PHE A 197 -13.85 1.24 -9.38
N ALA A 198 -13.91 -0.05 -9.03
CA ALA A 198 -14.02 -0.44 -7.63
C ALA A 198 -12.86 0.15 -6.82
N ALA A 199 -13.20 0.75 -5.68
CA ALA A 199 -12.20 1.22 -4.72
C ALA A 199 -11.31 0.06 -4.28
N ASN A 200 -10.03 0.32 -4.09
CA ASN A 200 -9.07 -0.70 -3.73
C ASN A 200 -8.14 -0.27 -2.59
N CYS A 201 -7.53 -1.27 -1.95
CA CYS A 201 -6.53 -1.12 -0.91
C CYS A 201 -5.32 -1.97 -1.23
N GLY A 202 -4.13 -1.51 -0.81
CA GLY A 202 -2.88 -2.24 -1.06
C GLY A 202 -2.58 -2.46 -2.54
N ALA A 203 -3.05 -1.56 -3.42
CA ALA A 203 -2.66 -1.53 -4.83
C ALA A 203 -1.23 -1.01 -4.95
N GLY A 204 -0.50 -1.51 -5.96
CA GLY A 204 0.73 -0.85 -6.38
C GLY A 204 0.42 0.51 -7.01
N VAL A 205 1.15 1.54 -6.61
CA VAL A 205 1.00 2.88 -7.19
C VAL A 205 2.29 3.30 -7.85
N VAL A 206 2.19 3.78 -9.09
CA VAL A 206 3.31 4.32 -9.86
C VAL A 206 2.88 5.61 -10.52
N GLN A 207 3.69 6.65 -10.34
CA GLN A 207 3.50 7.92 -11.01
C GLN A 207 4.60 8.13 -12.06
N GLN A 208 4.20 8.50 -13.29
CA GLN A 208 5.10 8.90 -14.37
C GLN A 208 4.57 10.22 -14.97
N GLY A 209 5.18 11.33 -14.58
CA GLY A 209 4.64 12.67 -14.86
C GLY A 209 3.29 12.86 -14.19
N GLU A 210 2.27 13.19 -14.97
CA GLU A 210 0.90 13.41 -14.51
C GLU A 210 0.03 12.14 -14.62
N ILE A 211 0.60 11.01 -15.05
CA ILE A 211 -0.11 9.72 -15.12
C ILE A 211 0.14 8.91 -13.86
N VAL A 212 -0.92 8.56 -13.16
CA VAL A 212 -0.90 7.63 -12.04
C VAL A 212 -1.43 6.28 -12.49
N THR A 213 -0.63 5.23 -12.30
CA THR A 213 -1.01 3.84 -12.56
C THR A 213 -1.26 3.12 -11.24
N LEU A 214 -2.48 2.61 -11.06
CA LEU A 214 -2.85 1.72 -9.96
C LEU A 214 -2.89 0.29 -10.47
N ILE A 215 -2.13 -0.58 -9.82
CA ILE A 215 -1.98 -1.98 -10.21
C ILE A 215 -2.72 -2.82 -9.19
N GLU A 216 -3.77 -3.54 -9.62
CA GLU A 216 -4.52 -4.51 -8.84
C GLU A 216 -4.96 -4.01 -7.44
N GLY A 217 -4.54 -4.66 -6.35
CA GLY A 217 -4.97 -4.37 -4.99
C GLY A 217 -6.27 -5.08 -4.58
N GLU A 218 -6.57 -5.09 -3.30
CA GLU A 218 -7.82 -5.63 -2.74
C GLU A 218 -9.02 -4.75 -3.12
N ILE A 219 -10.14 -5.37 -3.50
CA ILE A 219 -11.43 -4.69 -3.70
C ILE A 219 -12.46 -5.06 -2.64
N LYS A 220 -12.17 -6.05 -1.86
CA LYS A 220 -12.79 -6.45 -0.58
C LYS A 220 -11.83 -7.38 0.16
N PRO A 221 -11.97 -7.58 1.47
CA PRO A 221 -11.11 -8.50 2.20
C PRO A 221 -10.99 -9.86 1.52
N GLY A 222 -9.76 -10.25 1.15
CA GLY A 222 -9.44 -11.53 0.53
C GLY A 222 -9.67 -11.64 -0.97
N LEU A 223 -10.23 -10.63 -1.64
CA LEU A 223 -10.43 -10.60 -3.10
C LEU A 223 -9.63 -9.46 -3.72
N ARG A 224 -8.81 -9.77 -4.72
CA ARG A 224 -8.00 -8.79 -5.44
C ARG A 224 -8.66 -8.38 -6.75
N SER A 225 -8.43 -7.14 -7.15
CA SER A 225 -8.67 -6.68 -8.52
C SER A 225 -7.66 -7.34 -9.46
N LEU A 226 -8.09 -7.64 -10.69
CA LEU A 226 -7.19 -8.07 -11.77
C LEU A 226 -6.87 -6.91 -12.72
N GLN A 227 -7.22 -5.68 -12.36
CA GLN A 227 -7.15 -4.53 -13.24
C GLN A 227 -5.89 -3.70 -12.99
N THR A 228 -5.26 -3.27 -14.08
CA THR A 228 -4.33 -2.15 -14.10
C THR A 228 -5.07 -0.93 -14.62
N LYS A 229 -5.09 0.15 -13.84
CA LYS A 229 -5.87 1.37 -14.07
C LYS A 229 -4.93 2.55 -14.22
N GLN A 230 -5.12 3.39 -15.21
CA GLN A 230 -4.39 4.65 -15.35
C GLN A 230 -5.33 5.82 -15.18
N PHE A 231 -4.86 6.84 -14.49
CA PHE A 231 -5.52 8.13 -14.30
C PHE A 231 -4.60 9.22 -14.84
N ASP A 232 -5.13 10.06 -15.71
CA ASP A 232 -4.46 11.25 -16.20
C ASP A 232 -4.89 12.45 -15.36
N LEU A 233 -3.95 12.99 -14.60
CA LEU A 233 -4.12 14.10 -13.68
C LEU A 233 -3.61 15.44 -14.26
N SER A 234 -3.34 15.51 -15.56
CA SER A 234 -2.90 16.74 -16.24
C SER A 234 -3.89 17.90 -16.09
N SER A 235 -5.16 17.57 -15.86
CA SER A 235 -6.20 18.51 -15.47
C SER A 235 -6.97 17.97 -14.28
N LEU A 236 -6.76 18.52 -13.09
CA LEU A 236 -7.46 18.09 -11.88
C LEU A 236 -8.97 18.41 -11.91
N THR A 237 -9.42 19.29 -12.78
CA THR A 237 -10.85 19.57 -13.02
C THR A 237 -11.49 18.63 -14.05
N ASN A 238 -10.70 17.83 -14.76
CA ASN A 238 -11.18 16.88 -15.76
C ASN A 238 -10.26 15.65 -15.81
N ILE A 239 -10.26 14.87 -14.72
CA ILE A 239 -9.49 13.64 -14.62
C ILE A 239 -10.06 12.60 -15.58
N THR A 240 -9.21 12.06 -16.44
CA THR A 240 -9.58 10.93 -17.30
C THR A 240 -8.94 9.64 -16.81
N SER A 241 -9.56 8.52 -17.15
CA SER A 241 -9.05 7.21 -16.73
C SER A 241 -9.28 6.15 -17.79
N LYS A 242 -8.43 5.13 -17.76
CA LYS A 242 -8.54 3.96 -18.66
C LYS A 242 -8.05 2.68 -17.97
N LEU A 243 -8.54 1.54 -18.49
CA LEU A 243 -7.96 0.25 -18.20
C LEU A 243 -6.77 -0.01 -19.12
N CYS A 244 -5.70 -0.53 -18.54
CA CYS A 244 -4.57 -1.10 -19.27
C CYS A 244 -4.68 -2.63 -19.30
N ALA A 245 -3.74 -3.30 -19.97
CA ALA A 245 -3.65 -4.75 -19.93
C ALA A 245 -3.54 -5.24 -18.49
N SER A 246 -4.23 -6.33 -18.19
CA SER A 246 -4.13 -7.03 -16.91
C SER A 246 -2.85 -7.89 -16.88
N ILE A 247 -2.32 -8.15 -15.69
CA ILE A 247 -1.32 -9.19 -15.50
C ILE A 247 -1.98 -10.52 -15.85
N TYR A 248 -1.36 -11.28 -16.72
CA TYR A 248 -1.84 -12.56 -17.18
C TYR A 248 -0.71 -13.57 -17.21
N ASP A 249 -0.89 -14.67 -16.47
CA ASP A 249 0.00 -15.81 -16.49
C ASP A 249 -0.65 -16.91 -17.34
N VAL A 250 0.04 -17.37 -18.36
CA VAL A 250 -0.47 -18.39 -19.31
C VAL A 250 -0.67 -19.74 -18.64
N ASP A 251 0.14 -20.04 -17.64
CA ASP A 251 0.20 -21.36 -16.99
C ASP A 251 -0.52 -21.41 -15.63
N SER A 252 -0.91 -20.25 -15.09
CA SER A 252 -1.57 -20.16 -13.79
C SER A 252 -2.81 -19.28 -13.81
N HIS A 253 -3.72 -19.58 -12.93
CA HIS A 253 -4.86 -18.71 -12.66
C HIS A 253 -4.39 -17.55 -11.79
N HIS A 254 -4.11 -16.38 -12.41
CA HIS A 254 -3.77 -15.18 -11.67
C HIS A 254 -4.92 -14.75 -10.76
N GLU A 255 -4.63 -14.59 -9.48
CA GLU A 255 -5.63 -14.25 -8.44
C GLU A 255 -5.65 -12.75 -8.10
N GLY A 256 -4.78 -11.95 -8.76
CA GLY A 256 -4.50 -10.57 -8.40
C GLY A 256 -3.55 -10.47 -7.21
N LEU A 257 -2.89 -9.32 -7.07
CA LEU A 257 -1.88 -9.06 -6.04
C LEU A 257 -2.34 -7.91 -5.14
N ALA A 258 -2.04 -8.00 -3.85
CA ALA A 258 -2.15 -6.88 -2.92
C ALA A 258 -0.87 -6.75 -2.09
N GLY A 259 -0.52 -5.52 -1.73
CA GLY A 259 0.71 -5.24 -0.98
C GLY A 259 1.97 -5.59 -1.77
N HIS A 260 1.91 -5.65 -3.11
CA HIS A 260 3.06 -5.82 -3.96
C HIS A 260 3.84 -4.50 -4.07
N TYR A 261 5.12 -4.61 -4.38
CA TYR A 261 5.98 -3.46 -4.62
C TYR A 261 5.76 -2.98 -6.05
N ALA A 262 5.59 -1.69 -6.23
CA ALA A 262 5.44 -1.09 -7.55
C ALA A 262 6.41 0.09 -7.70
N GLY A 263 6.99 0.23 -8.87
CA GLY A 263 7.95 1.31 -9.15
C GLY A 263 8.38 1.34 -10.61
N VAL A 264 9.34 2.20 -10.91
CA VAL A 264 9.86 2.42 -12.27
C VAL A 264 11.33 2.09 -12.33
N VAL A 265 11.74 1.37 -13.36
CA VAL A 265 13.14 1.14 -13.73
C VAL A 265 13.29 1.43 -15.22
N SER A 266 14.12 2.41 -15.58
CA SER A 266 14.36 2.81 -16.99
C SER A 266 13.03 3.03 -17.75
N ASN A 267 12.13 3.81 -17.16
CA ASN A 267 10.80 4.16 -17.71
C ASN A 267 9.80 3.00 -17.86
N GLN A 268 10.12 1.81 -17.37
CA GLN A 268 9.22 0.65 -17.35
C GLN A 268 8.67 0.42 -15.95
N ILE A 269 7.37 0.16 -15.83
CA ILE A 269 6.74 -0.14 -14.54
C ILE A 269 7.05 -1.59 -14.17
N LEU A 270 7.45 -1.79 -12.92
CA LEU A 270 7.58 -3.11 -12.31
C LEU A 270 6.52 -3.30 -11.21
N ALA A 271 5.93 -4.49 -11.17
CA ALA A 271 5.14 -5.00 -10.05
C ALA A 271 5.82 -6.26 -9.52
N VAL A 272 6.12 -6.30 -8.21
CA VAL A 272 7.00 -7.31 -7.63
C VAL A 272 6.36 -7.91 -6.38
N GLY A 273 6.33 -9.23 -6.28
CA GLY A 273 5.79 -9.90 -5.10
C GLY A 273 4.28 -9.72 -4.96
N GLY A 274 3.82 -9.53 -3.72
CA GLY A 274 2.41 -9.38 -3.39
C GLY A 274 1.76 -10.63 -2.81
N ALA A 275 0.60 -10.47 -2.19
CA ALA A 275 -0.13 -11.54 -1.53
C ALA A 275 -1.49 -11.79 -2.18
N TYR A 276 -1.90 -13.07 -2.21
CA TYR A 276 -3.15 -13.52 -2.84
C TYR A 276 -3.68 -14.79 -2.17
N PHE A 277 -4.90 -15.20 -2.57
CA PHE A 277 -5.52 -16.46 -2.12
C PHE A 277 -5.92 -17.29 -3.34
N ILE A 278 -5.30 -18.44 -3.54
CA ILE A 278 -5.63 -19.36 -4.65
C ILE A 278 -7.08 -19.82 -4.50
N GLY A 279 -7.89 -19.58 -5.52
CA GLY A 279 -9.31 -19.92 -5.57
C GLY A 279 -10.25 -18.80 -5.14
N SER A 280 -9.75 -17.64 -4.71
CA SER A 280 -10.61 -16.51 -4.30
C SER A 280 -11.43 -15.96 -5.46
N GLN A 281 -10.87 -15.87 -6.67
CA GLN A 281 -11.58 -15.46 -7.88
C GLN A 281 -12.66 -16.47 -8.27
N LYS A 282 -12.34 -17.78 -8.20
CA LYS A 282 -13.31 -18.83 -8.44
C LYS A 282 -14.48 -18.77 -7.46
N ASN A 283 -14.19 -18.60 -6.16
CA ASN A 283 -15.21 -18.46 -5.13
C ASN A 283 -16.12 -17.27 -5.40
N PHE A 284 -15.54 -16.12 -5.74
CA PHE A 284 -16.30 -14.92 -6.10
C PHE A 284 -17.23 -15.13 -7.30
N ASN A 285 -16.72 -15.73 -8.36
CA ASN A 285 -17.49 -16.05 -9.57
C ASN A 285 -18.62 -17.05 -9.31
N ASN A 286 -18.46 -17.90 -8.30
CA ASN A 286 -19.48 -18.86 -7.83
C ASN A 286 -20.39 -18.28 -6.73
N HIS A 287 -20.40 -16.96 -6.54
CA HIS A 287 -21.21 -16.26 -5.52
C HIS A 287 -20.91 -16.68 -4.08
N GLN A 288 -19.71 -17.21 -3.81
CA GLN A 288 -19.22 -17.47 -2.45
C GLN A 288 -18.61 -16.18 -1.91
N TRP A 289 -19.44 -15.35 -1.29
CA TRP A 289 -19.08 -13.98 -0.92
C TRP A 289 -17.97 -13.86 0.13
N TYR A 290 -17.78 -14.83 1.01
CA TYR A 290 -16.57 -14.97 1.83
C TYR A 290 -15.48 -15.65 1.00
N THR A 291 -14.92 -14.91 0.06
CA THR A 291 -14.12 -15.42 -1.06
C THR A 291 -12.88 -16.21 -0.65
N HIS A 292 -12.27 -15.87 0.49
CA HIS A 292 -11.05 -16.55 0.98
C HIS A 292 -11.30 -17.47 2.17
N LYS A 293 -12.56 -17.81 2.49
CA LYS A 293 -12.89 -18.72 3.60
C LYS A 293 -12.23 -20.08 3.41
N GLY A 294 -11.38 -20.46 4.37
CA GLY A 294 -10.65 -21.76 4.31
C GLY A 294 -9.47 -21.78 3.35
N LEU A 295 -9.16 -20.69 2.64
CA LEU A 295 -8.02 -20.61 1.75
C LEU A 295 -6.76 -20.14 2.50
N THR A 296 -5.61 -20.59 2.03
CA THR A 296 -4.30 -20.14 2.54
C THR A 296 -3.84 -18.90 1.77
N LYS A 297 -3.28 -17.93 2.50
CA LYS A 297 -2.64 -16.76 1.90
C LYS A 297 -1.28 -17.15 1.31
N HIS A 298 -1.07 -16.81 0.06
CA HIS A 298 0.17 -17.03 -0.67
C HIS A 298 0.91 -15.72 -0.90
N TYR A 299 2.22 -15.82 -1.07
CA TYR A 299 3.12 -14.70 -1.33
C TYR A 299 3.85 -14.95 -2.64
N SER A 300 3.62 -14.08 -3.61
CA SER A 300 4.30 -14.12 -4.90
C SER A 300 5.77 -13.74 -4.77
N ASN A 301 6.61 -14.39 -5.56
CA ASN A 301 7.97 -13.95 -5.84
C ASN A 301 8.15 -13.46 -7.28
N SER A 302 7.08 -13.42 -8.05
CA SER A 302 7.11 -12.99 -9.46
C SER A 302 7.43 -11.51 -9.57
N ILE A 303 8.12 -11.18 -10.67
CA ILE A 303 8.35 -9.81 -11.10
C ILE A 303 7.68 -9.65 -12.45
N TRP A 304 6.81 -8.67 -12.55
CA TRP A 304 6.09 -8.30 -13.75
C TRP A 304 6.55 -6.94 -14.24
N ARG A 305 6.80 -6.82 -15.53
CA ARG A 305 7.18 -5.59 -16.23
C ARG A 305 6.10 -5.16 -17.19
N PHE A 306 5.62 -3.94 -17.07
CA PHE A 306 4.70 -3.32 -18.02
C PHE A 306 5.48 -2.43 -18.98
N ASP A 307 5.35 -2.70 -20.28
CA ASP A 307 6.05 -1.96 -21.35
C ASP A 307 5.20 -0.81 -21.92
N GLY A 308 4.06 -0.50 -21.29
CA GLY A 308 3.06 0.46 -21.76
C GLY A 308 1.91 -0.18 -22.56
N ILE A 309 2.07 -1.42 -23.02
CA ILE A 309 1.09 -2.17 -23.82
C ILE A 309 0.63 -3.42 -23.06
N ARG A 310 1.58 -4.22 -22.56
CA ARG A 310 1.29 -5.50 -21.89
C ARG A 310 2.28 -5.80 -20.77
N TRP A 311 1.91 -6.73 -19.91
CA TRP A 311 2.77 -7.26 -18.86
C TRP A 311 3.63 -8.41 -19.39
N HIS A 312 4.86 -8.46 -18.91
CA HIS A 312 5.83 -9.53 -19.17
C HIS A 312 6.32 -10.06 -17.83
N GLN A 313 6.38 -11.36 -17.70
CA GLN A 313 6.99 -11.99 -16.53
C GLN A 313 8.51 -11.97 -16.69
N GLU A 314 9.18 -11.47 -15.68
CA GLU A 314 10.64 -11.40 -15.58
C GLU A 314 11.17 -12.48 -14.63
N ARG A 315 12.45 -12.41 -14.26
CA ARG A 315 13.04 -13.29 -13.25
C ARG A 315 12.34 -13.08 -11.90
N ALA A 316 12.20 -14.18 -11.12
CA ALA A 316 11.56 -14.10 -9.81
C ALA A 316 12.54 -13.69 -8.69
N LEU A 317 12.02 -13.08 -7.62
CA LEU A 317 12.76 -12.93 -6.36
C LEU A 317 13.10 -14.31 -5.76
N PRO A 318 14.13 -14.41 -4.91
CA PRO A 318 14.48 -15.67 -4.24
C PRO A 318 13.37 -16.23 -3.35
N GLN A 319 12.46 -15.38 -2.85
CA GLN A 319 11.33 -15.77 -2.02
C GLN A 319 10.12 -14.84 -2.23
N GLY A 320 8.92 -15.36 -1.95
CA GLY A 320 7.69 -14.57 -1.96
C GLY A 320 7.67 -13.57 -0.81
N VAL A 321 7.25 -12.33 -1.13
CA VAL A 321 7.21 -11.22 -0.18
C VAL A 321 6.11 -10.22 -0.56
N ALA A 322 5.50 -9.58 0.46
CA ALA A 322 4.49 -8.55 0.28
C ALA A 322 4.54 -7.51 1.41
N TYR A 323 3.81 -6.41 1.29
CA TYR A 323 3.59 -5.40 2.35
C TYR A 323 4.87 -4.69 2.82
N GLY A 324 5.86 -4.54 1.96
CA GLY A 324 7.02 -3.68 2.17
C GLY A 324 6.89 -2.37 1.41
N VAL A 325 8.01 -1.67 1.25
CA VAL A 325 8.07 -0.38 0.55
C VAL A 325 8.94 -0.51 -0.70
N ALA A 326 8.47 0.05 -1.81
CA ALA A 326 9.22 0.22 -3.03
C ALA A 326 9.65 1.67 -3.19
N ILE A 327 10.91 1.88 -3.57
CA ILE A 327 11.43 3.23 -3.86
C ILE A 327 12.19 3.17 -5.18
N SER A 328 11.77 3.98 -6.16
CA SER A 328 12.50 4.13 -7.42
C SER A 328 13.45 5.32 -7.34
N VAL A 329 14.72 5.09 -7.69
CA VAL A 329 15.75 6.11 -7.72
C VAL A 329 16.55 5.91 -9.00
N ASP A 330 16.63 6.92 -9.82
CA ASP A 330 17.29 6.88 -11.12
C ASP A 330 16.78 5.67 -11.96
N ASN A 331 17.68 4.73 -12.28
CA ASN A 331 17.37 3.53 -13.05
C ASN A 331 17.28 2.26 -12.15
N LYS A 332 16.99 2.42 -10.85
CA LYS A 332 16.86 1.32 -9.91
C LYS A 332 15.56 1.41 -9.13
N MET A 333 15.04 0.23 -8.77
CA MET A 333 13.93 0.10 -7.83
C MET A 333 14.41 -0.69 -6.60
N TYR A 334 14.25 -0.12 -5.44
CA TYR A 334 14.58 -0.76 -4.17
C TYR A 334 13.33 -1.42 -3.58
N ILE A 335 13.47 -2.69 -3.21
CA ILE A 335 12.47 -3.51 -2.52
C ILE A 335 12.92 -3.61 -1.07
N LEU A 336 12.19 -3.00 -0.16
CA LEU A 336 12.61 -2.84 1.23
C LEU A 336 11.64 -3.53 2.19
N GLY A 337 12.14 -4.48 2.98
CA GLY A 337 11.36 -5.18 4.00
C GLY A 337 10.21 -6.02 3.45
N GLY A 338 9.08 -5.99 4.13
CA GLY A 338 7.85 -6.72 3.81
C GLY A 338 7.57 -7.90 4.74
N GLU A 339 6.66 -8.76 4.35
CA GLU A 339 6.21 -9.95 5.08
C GLU A 339 6.43 -11.20 4.21
N ASN A 340 6.90 -12.27 4.82
CA ASN A 340 7.03 -13.57 4.16
C ASN A 340 5.81 -14.48 4.46
N LYS A 341 5.81 -15.71 3.92
CA LYS A 341 4.74 -16.71 4.09
C LYS A 341 4.45 -17.12 5.54
N PHE A 342 5.32 -16.79 6.48
CA PHE A 342 5.13 -17.06 7.91
C PHE A 342 4.57 -15.86 8.68
N GLY A 343 4.20 -14.77 7.99
CA GLY A 343 3.74 -13.54 8.61
C GLY A 343 4.86 -12.72 9.26
N THR A 344 6.13 -13.11 9.04
CA THR A 344 7.29 -12.49 9.67
C THR A 344 7.76 -11.28 8.87
N ALA A 345 7.93 -10.15 9.56
CA ALA A 345 8.51 -8.95 8.98
C ALA A 345 9.98 -9.19 8.59
N GLN A 346 10.34 -8.74 7.39
CA GLN A 346 11.64 -9.02 6.77
C GLN A 346 12.61 -7.86 6.96
N THR A 347 13.89 -8.19 7.16
CA THR A 347 15.00 -7.25 7.08
C THR A 347 15.63 -7.18 5.69
N ARG A 348 15.33 -8.14 4.83
CA ARG A 348 15.93 -8.26 3.50
C ARG A 348 15.49 -7.12 2.58
N CYS A 349 16.45 -6.65 1.80
CA CYS A 349 16.24 -5.64 0.78
C CYS A 349 16.91 -6.06 -0.52
N TYR A 350 16.36 -5.59 -1.63
CA TYR A 350 16.89 -5.85 -2.97
C TYR A 350 16.92 -4.55 -3.78
N ALA A 351 17.86 -4.48 -4.72
CA ALA A 351 17.90 -3.46 -5.76
C ALA A 351 17.67 -4.14 -7.11
N LEU A 352 16.74 -3.62 -7.89
CA LEU A 352 16.42 -4.08 -9.24
C LEU A 352 16.89 -3.06 -10.26
N SER A 353 17.55 -3.50 -11.31
CA SER A 353 18.00 -2.66 -12.43
C SER A 353 18.07 -3.45 -13.72
N TRP A 354 18.14 -2.77 -14.86
CA TRP A 354 18.38 -3.41 -16.15
C TRP A 354 19.89 -3.45 -16.48
N GLN A 355 20.32 -4.59 -17.03
CA GLN A 355 21.65 -4.82 -17.56
C GLN A 355 21.65 -4.78 -19.08
#